data_98e266f92d9b39df2586b0c5134e3d8b
#
_entry.id   98e266f92d9b39df2586b0c5134e3d8b
#
_cell.length_a   1.000
_cell.length_b   1.000
_cell.length_c   1.000
_cell.angle_alpha   90.00
_cell.angle_beta   90.00
_cell.angle_gamma   90.00
#
_symmetry.space_group_name_H-M   'P 1'
#
loop_
_entity.id
_entity.type
_entity.pdbx_description
1 polymer ?
#
loop_
_entity_poly.entity_id
_entity_poly.type
_entity_poly.pdbx_seq_one_letter_code
_entity_poly.pdbx_strand_id
1 'polypeptide(L)'
;MSRPQGGGGLSRRRLLERWWILPVAATAGAFGYMGYYASRVTFGKKGVGAPDFRPRPAQKLAALSDLNAEWSEVNFTYDARPCTLLRVPQSVPGGLDAPGSVRLAAFSRVCTHLGCAVNLVRDPEVLAFAFNYRAGPQDQHPQLGCRCHYSVFDPVRGGEAMFGKATLPLPRVRLEVRGNDVYATGIEPAPTLST
;
A
#
# COMPACT_ATOMS: atom_id res chain seq x y z
N MET A 1 5.13 -10.51 -72.76
CA MET A 1 4.05 -11.10 -71.91
C MET A 1 4.72 -11.71 -70.66
N SER A 2 4.79 -10.97 -69.57
CA SER A 2 5.40 -11.42 -68.33
C SER A 2 4.30 -12.04 -67.46
N ARG A 3 4.47 -13.28 -67.00
CA ARG A 3 3.56 -13.98 -66.09
C ARG A 3 3.66 -13.36 -64.70
N PRO A 4 2.55 -13.10 -63.98
CA PRO A 4 2.59 -12.70 -62.61
C PRO A 4 3.05 -13.87 -61.73
N GLN A 5 4.08 -13.64 -60.91
CA GLN A 5 4.54 -14.59 -59.90
C GLN A 5 3.46 -14.77 -58.83
N GLY A 6 2.98 -16.01 -58.70
CA GLY A 6 1.94 -16.38 -57.75
C GLY A 6 2.39 -16.13 -56.29
N GLY A 7 1.54 -15.43 -55.53
CA GLY A 7 1.69 -15.21 -54.12
C GLY A 7 1.86 -16.52 -53.37
N GLY A 8 2.92 -16.60 -52.55
CA GLY A 8 3.25 -17.76 -51.72
C GLY A 8 2.22 -17.99 -50.62
N GLY A 9 1.10 -18.62 -50.97
CA GLY A 9 0.12 -19.09 -50.00
C GLY A 9 0.74 -20.12 -49.04
N LEU A 10 0.49 -19.99 -47.75
CA LEU A 10 0.92 -20.96 -46.74
C LEU A 10 0.33 -22.34 -47.06
N SER A 11 1.17 -23.31 -47.39
CA SER A 11 0.71 -24.67 -47.67
C SER A 11 0.16 -25.31 -46.40
N ARG A 12 -0.93 -26.10 -46.49
CA ARG A 12 -1.52 -26.84 -45.35
C ARG A 12 -0.47 -27.63 -44.56
N ARG A 13 0.51 -28.20 -45.26
CA ARG A 13 1.62 -28.94 -44.65
C ARG A 13 2.50 -28.04 -43.75
N ARG A 14 2.88 -26.85 -44.20
CA ARG A 14 3.65 -25.87 -43.37
C ARG A 14 2.86 -25.36 -42.21
N LEU A 15 1.54 -25.24 -42.33
CA LEU A 15 0.67 -24.85 -41.20
C LEU A 15 0.64 -25.95 -40.16
N LEU A 16 0.53 -27.22 -40.53
CA LEU A 16 0.54 -28.37 -39.64
C LEU A 16 1.92 -28.61 -39.02
N GLU A 17 3.01 -28.32 -39.72
CA GLU A 17 4.36 -28.41 -39.17
C GLU A 17 4.67 -27.34 -38.12
N ARG A 18 3.94 -26.21 -38.11
CA ARG A 18 4.19 -25.07 -37.23
C ARG A 18 3.06 -24.77 -36.22
N TRP A 19 1.98 -25.54 -36.24
CA TRP A 19 0.83 -25.29 -35.38
C TRP A 19 1.18 -25.27 -33.89
N TRP A 20 2.19 -26.03 -33.46
CA TRP A 20 2.68 -26.07 -32.07
C TRP A 20 3.37 -24.77 -31.61
N ILE A 21 3.82 -23.93 -32.55
CA ILE A 21 4.47 -22.64 -32.22
C ILE A 21 3.48 -21.73 -31.50
N LEU A 22 2.21 -21.69 -31.92
CA LEU A 22 1.20 -20.84 -31.31
C LEU A 22 0.96 -21.15 -29.81
N PRO A 23 0.67 -22.40 -29.41
CA PRO A 23 0.51 -22.70 -27.98
C PRO A 23 1.79 -22.50 -27.19
N VAL A 24 2.97 -22.80 -27.74
CA VAL A 24 4.25 -22.54 -27.08
C VAL A 24 4.48 -21.03 -26.87
N ALA A 25 4.26 -20.24 -27.92
CA ALA A 25 4.40 -18.78 -27.82
C ALA A 25 3.39 -18.16 -26.83
N ALA A 26 2.14 -18.62 -26.84
CA ALA A 26 1.10 -18.19 -25.91
C ALA A 26 1.48 -18.55 -24.46
N THR A 27 1.97 -19.77 -24.22
CA THR A 27 2.42 -20.22 -22.90
C THR A 27 3.62 -19.41 -22.43
N ALA A 28 4.65 -19.24 -23.26
CA ALA A 28 5.82 -18.43 -22.94
C ALA A 28 5.44 -16.97 -22.65
N GLY A 29 4.52 -16.39 -23.44
CA GLY A 29 3.97 -15.05 -23.20
C GLY A 29 3.23 -14.94 -21.87
N ALA A 30 2.40 -15.92 -21.53
CA ALA A 30 1.69 -15.96 -20.25
C ALA A 30 2.64 -16.04 -19.04
N PHE A 31 3.64 -16.92 -19.09
CA PHE A 31 4.67 -17.02 -18.05
C PHE A 31 5.53 -15.75 -17.96
N GLY A 32 5.91 -15.17 -19.09
CA GLY A 32 6.64 -13.91 -19.14
C GLY A 32 5.82 -12.76 -18.49
N TYR A 33 4.53 -12.67 -18.82
CA TYR A 33 3.65 -11.68 -18.20
C TYR A 33 3.45 -11.89 -16.69
N MET A 34 3.25 -13.15 -16.26
CA MET A 34 3.14 -13.48 -14.83
C MET A 34 4.43 -13.13 -14.07
N GLY A 35 5.60 -13.48 -14.64
CA GLY A 35 6.90 -13.11 -14.06
C GLY A 35 7.10 -11.60 -13.96
N TYR A 36 6.78 -10.85 -15.02
CA TYR A 36 6.80 -9.39 -15.02
C TYR A 36 5.86 -8.81 -13.96
N TYR A 37 4.63 -9.30 -13.89
CA TYR A 37 3.65 -8.84 -12.89
C TYR A 37 4.11 -9.13 -11.47
N ALA A 38 4.58 -10.34 -11.20
CA ALA A 38 5.12 -10.72 -9.90
C ALA A 38 6.31 -9.84 -9.49
N SER A 39 7.24 -9.56 -10.41
CA SER A 39 8.37 -8.68 -10.15
C SER A 39 7.93 -7.25 -9.83
N ARG A 40 6.95 -6.71 -10.55
CA ARG A 40 6.40 -5.37 -10.28
C ARG A 40 5.79 -5.26 -8.90
N VAL A 41 5.00 -6.25 -8.48
CA VAL A 41 4.36 -6.26 -7.17
C VAL A 41 5.38 -6.44 -6.04
N THR A 42 6.42 -7.24 -6.25
CA THR A 42 7.42 -7.54 -5.23
C THR A 42 8.48 -6.44 -5.11
N PHE A 43 9.00 -5.97 -6.24
CA PHE A 43 10.14 -5.02 -6.28
C PHE A 43 9.73 -3.59 -6.65
N GLY A 44 8.51 -3.36 -7.12
CA GLY A 44 8.01 -2.04 -7.51
C GLY A 44 7.42 -1.23 -6.37
N LYS A 45 7.61 -1.66 -5.11
CA LYS A 45 7.16 -0.90 -3.93
C LYS A 45 7.95 0.40 -3.80
N LYS A 46 7.24 1.49 -3.62
CA LYS A 46 7.85 2.81 -3.43
C LYS A 46 8.01 3.06 -1.94
N GLY A 47 9.21 3.42 -1.55
CA GLY A 47 9.50 3.88 -0.19
C GLY A 47 8.76 5.18 0.14
N VAL A 48 8.71 5.48 1.42
CA VAL A 48 8.07 6.69 1.93
C VAL A 48 8.97 7.89 1.64
N GLY A 49 8.46 8.82 0.84
CA GLY A 49 9.11 10.09 0.54
C GLY A 49 8.94 11.13 1.64
N ALA A 50 9.50 12.33 1.43
CA ALA A 50 9.20 13.49 2.26
C ALA A 50 7.69 13.75 2.28
N PRO A 51 7.11 14.19 3.43
CA PRO A 51 5.68 14.45 3.52
C PRO A 51 5.25 15.62 2.62
N ASP A 52 4.21 15.40 1.80
CA ASP A 52 3.57 16.42 0.97
C ASP A 52 2.14 16.67 1.47
N PHE A 53 2.02 17.38 2.57
CA PHE A 53 0.73 17.65 3.18
C PHE A 53 0.00 18.81 2.49
N ARG A 54 -1.22 18.56 2.04
CA ARG A 54 -2.15 19.61 1.64
C ARG A 54 -2.89 20.12 2.86
N PRO A 55 -2.81 21.42 3.19
CA PRO A 55 -3.53 22.00 4.33
C PRO A 55 -5.04 21.78 4.20
N ARG A 56 -5.67 21.47 5.34
CA ARG A 56 -7.12 21.35 5.48
C ARG A 56 -7.55 22.01 6.79
N PRO A 57 -8.83 22.32 6.98
CA PRO A 57 -9.34 22.84 8.24
C PRO A 57 -8.93 21.95 9.41
N ALA A 58 -8.49 22.58 10.51
CA ALA A 58 -8.07 21.87 11.69
C ALA A 58 -9.27 21.15 12.32
N GLN A 59 -9.09 19.86 12.64
CA GLN A 59 -10.09 19.02 13.28
C GLN A 59 -9.47 18.40 14.54
N LYS A 60 -10.11 18.59 15.70
CA LYS A 60 -9.73 17.90 16.93
C LYS A 60 -9.99 16.39 16.79
N LEU A 61 -9.02 15.57 17.15
CA LEU A 61 -9.06 14.11 17.05
C LEU A 61 -9.25 13.44 18.41
N ALA A 62 -8.42 13.79 19.39
CA ALA A 62 -8.37 13.18 20.69
C ALA A 62 -7.62 14.09 21.67
N ALA A 63 -7.71 13.82 22.97
CA ALA A 63 -6.76 14.34 23.93
C ALA A 63 -5.53 13.41 23.99
N LEU A 64 -4.36 13.96 24.38
CA LEU A 64 -3.15 13.15 24.60
C LEU A 64 -3.36 12.09 25.68
N SER A 65 -4.20 12.38 26.66
CA SER A 65 -4.61 11.44 27.72
C SER A 65 -5.35 10.20 27.20
N ASP A 66 -6.02 10.30 26.06
CA ASP A 66 -6.76 9.18 25.46
C ASP A 66 -5.81 8.18 24.75
N LEU A 67 -4.59 8.66 24.47
CA LEU A 67 -3.51 7.90 23.81
C LEU A 67 -2.46 7.45 24.86
N ASN A 68 -2.89 6.80 25.93
CA ASN A 68 -2.08 6.51 27.11
C ASN A 68 -1.12 5.30 26.94
N ALA A 69 -1.35 4.42 26.00
CA ALA A 69 -0.52 3.24 25.73
C ALA A 69 0.01 3.24 24.29
N GLU A 70 1.15 2.60 24.07
CA GLU A 70 1.63 2.30 22.72
C GLU A 70 0.56 1.52 21.94
N TRP A 71 0.43 1.86 20.67
CA TRP A 71 -0.61 1.31 19.79
C TRP A 71 -2.04 1.67 20.17
N SER A 72 -2.27 2.65 21.09
CA SER A 72 -3.58 3.29 21.20
C SER A 72 -4.01 3.81 19.83
N GLU A 73 -5.28 3.60 19.49
CA GLU A 73 -5.85 3.88 18.18
C GLU A 73 -7.11 4.73 18.31
N VAL A 74 -7.20 5.79 17.52
CA VAL A 74 -8.40 6.60 17.37
C VAL A 74 -8.76 6.67 15.89
N ASN A 75 -9.93 6.14 15.55
CA ASN A 75 -10.45 6.20 14.19
C ASN A 75 -11.27 7.47 13.99
N PHE A 76 -11.06 8.16 12.88
CA PHE A 76 -11.73 9.42 12.55
C PHE A 76 -11.94 9.56 11.05
N THR A 77 -12.76 10.54 10.66
CA THR A 77 -12.91 10.91 9.24
C THR A 77 -12.28 12.28 9.04
N TYR A 78 -11.43 12.43 8.02
CA TYR A 78 -10.79 13.68 7.68
C TYR A 78 -10.74 13.86 6.16
N ASP A 79 -11.16 15.05 5.68
CA ASP A 79 -11.26 15.32 4.23
C ASP A 79 -12.07 14.22 3.49
N ALA A 80 -13.23 13.84 4.07
CA ALA A 80 -14.12 12.77 3.62
C ALA A 80 -13.48 11.36 3.50
N ARG A 81 -12.31 11.14 4.10
CA ARG A 81 -11.59 9.86 4.10
C ARG A 81 -11.54 9.26 5.51
N PRO A 82 -11.78 7.95 5.66
CA PRO A 82 -11.53 7.27 6.93
C PRO A 82 -10.02 7.27 7.20
N CYS A 83 -9.66 7.65 8.42
CA CYS A 83 -8.28 7.75 8.88
C CYS A 83 -8.14 7.09 10.26
N THR A 84 -6.90 6.82 10.66
CA THR A 84 -6.56 6.35 12.01
C THR A 84 -5.39 7.15 12.55
N LEU A 85 -5.47 7.49 13.84
CA LEU A 85 -4.39 8.07 14.66
C LEU A 85 -3.86 6.96 15.56
N LEU A 86 -2.55 6.80 15.58
CA LEU A 86 -1.86 5.78 16.35
C LEU A 86 -0.81 6.44 17.27
N ARG A 87 -0.69 5.96 18.50
CA ARG A 87 0.51 6.17 19.31
C ARG A 87 1.53 5.10 18.94
N VAL A 88 2.70 5.52 18.50
CA VAL A 88 3.77 4.64 18.00
C VAL A 88 4.98 4.66 18.92
N PRO A 89 5.81 3.58 18.95
CA PRO A 89 6.95 3.47 19.87
C PRO A 89 8.12 4.38 19.51
N GLN A 90 8.21 4.83 18.26
CA GLN A 90 9.32 5.63 17.75
C GLN A 90 8.85 6.75 16.83
N SER A 91 9.74 7.73 16.58
CA SER A 91 9.47 8.78 15.58
C SER A 91 9.32 8.19 14.19
N VAL A 92 8.34 8.71 13.45
CA VAL A 92 7.92 8.18 12.14
C VAL A 92 7.96 9.31 11.10
N PRO A 93 8.40 9.05 9.87
CA PRO A 93 8.35 10.04 8.80
C PRO A 93 6.93 10.59 8.60
N GLY A 94 6.76 11.91 8.79
CA GLY A 94 5.46 12.57 8.71
C GLY A 94 4.57 12.40 9.94
N GLY A 95 5.07 11.76 11.00
CA GLY A 95 4.44 11.72 12.32
C GLY A 95 4.70 12.98 13.14
N LEU A 96 4.30 12.97 14.40
CA LEU A 96 4.44 14.06 15.35
C LEU A 96 5.06 13.55 16.65
N ASP A 97 6.16 14.15 17.06
CA ASP A 97 6.73 13.97 18.39
C ASP A 97 6.12 15.03 19.35
N ALA A 98 5.24 14.57 20.23
CA ALA A 98 4.53 15.41 21.18
C ALA A 98 5.28 15.46 22.53
N PRO A 99 4.97 16.43 23.43
CA PRO A 99 5.53 16.50 24.77
C PRO A 99 5.33 15.20 25.56
N GLY A 100 6.24 14.89 26.49
CA GLY A 100 6.18 13.68 27.30
C GLY A 100 6.57 12.39 26.55
N SER A 101 7.39 12.50 25.49
CA SER A 101 7.84 11.36 24.67
C SER A 101 6.69 10.58 24.00
N VAL A 102 5.57 11.25 23.78
CA VAL A 102 4.44 10.69 23.02
C VAL A 102 4.72 10.87 21.53
N ARG A 103 4.72 9.77 20.78
CA ARG A 103 4.93 9.78 19.36
C ARG A 103 3.66 9.34 18.66
N LEU A 104 3.25 10.11 17.68
CA LEU A 104 1.96 9.95 17.01
C LEU A 104 2.17 9.85 15.51
N ALA A 105 1.40 8.97 14.88
CA ALA A 105 1.30 8.89 13.42
C ALA A 105 -0.15 8.71 13.02
N ALA A 106 -0.55 9.33 11.90
CA ALA A 106 -1.91 9.19 11.40
C ALA A 106 -1.92 8.94 9.91
N PHE A 107 -2.79 8.02 9.48
CA PHE A 107 -2.84 7.50 8.13
C PHE A 107 -4.28 7.44 7.62
N SER A 108 -4.43 7.58 6.31
CA SER A 108 -5.67 7.19 5.63
C SER A 108 -5.88 5.68 5.76
N ARG A 109 -7.11 5.26 6.04
CA ARG A 109 -7.53 3.86 6.05
C ARG A 109 -8.07 3.38 4.70
N VAL A 110 -7.66 4.05 3.63
CA VAL A 110 -8.00 3.69 2.25
C VAL A 110 -6.79 3.06 1.59
N CYS A 111 -6.90 1.79 1.22
CA CYS A 111 -5.82 1.03 0.60
C CYS A 111 -5.41 1.66 -0.74
N THR A 112 -4.11 1.87 -0.92
CA THR A 112 -3.54 2.52 -2.11
C THR A 112 -3.57 1.63 -3.37
N HIS A 113 -3.98 0.35 -3.24
CA HIS A 113 -4.18 -0.52 -4.39
C HIS A 113 -5.53 -0.21 -5.10
N LEU A 114 -6.67 -0.47 -4.45
CA LEU A 114 -8.01 -0.31 -5.04
C LEU A 114 -9.04 0.28 -4.05
N GLY A 115 -8.61 1.02 -3.04
CA GLY A 115 -9.51 1.76 -2.16
C GLY A 115 -10.22 0.95 -1.06
N CYS A 116 -9.89 -0.33 -0.87
CA CYS A 116 -10.47 -1.12 0.23
C CYS A 116 -10.07 -0.59 1.61
N ALA A 117 -10.85 -0.94 2.63
CA ALA A 117 -10.56 -0.57 4.00
C ALA A 117 -9.26 -1.20 4.53
N VAL A 118 -8.51 -0.39 5.26
CA VAL A 118 -7.31 -0.78 5.99
C VAL A 118 -7.59 -0.71 7.48
N ASN A 119 -7.15 -1.72 8.25
CA ASN A 119 -7.35 -1.79 9.68
C ASN A 119 -6.05 -2.13 10.41
N LEU A 120 -5.91 -1.69 11.66
CA LEU A 120 -4.80 -2.08 12.49
C LEU A 120 -4.94 -3.56 12.89
N VAL A 121 -3.92 -4.34 12.60
CA VAL A 121 -3.78 -5.76 12.94
C VAL A 121 -2.70 -5.87 14.00
N ARG A 122 -3.10 -6.22 15.22
CA ARG A 122 -2.22 -6.26 16.40
C ARG A 122 -1.55 -7.60 16.58
N ASP A 123 -2.24 -8.67 16.20
CA ASP A 123 -1.79 -10.04 16.40
C ASP A 123 -0.93 -10.49 15.22
N PRO A 124 0.34 -10.87 15.43
CA PRO A 124 1.24 -11.37 14.39
C PRO A 124 0.75 -12.68 13.77
N GLU A 125 0.01 -13.50 14.50
CA GLU A 125 -0.55 -14.73 13.95
C GLU A 125 -1.67 -14.43 12.93
N VAL A 126 -2.46 -13.38 13.19
CA VAL A 126 -3.46 -12.92 12.20
C VAL A 126 -2.75 -12.40 10.94
N LEU A 127 -1.62 -11.69 11.07
CA LEU A 127 -0.81 -11.28 9.91
C LEU A 127 -0.28 -12.48 9.15
N ALA A 128 0.20 -13.49 9.86
CA ALA A 128 0.74 -14.70 9.24
C ALA A 128 -0.33 -15.51 8.49
N PHE A 129 -1.48 -15.75 9.12
CA PHE A 129 -2.53 -16.61 8.55
C PHE A 129 -3.45 -15.87 7.57
N ALA A 130 -3.90 -14.66 7.92
CA ALA A 130 -4.89 -13.95 7.11
C ALA A 130 -4.28 -13.09 6.00
N PHE A 131 -2.99 -12.73 6.09
CA PHE A 131 -2.30 -11.91 5.10
C PHE A 131 -1.13 -12.63 4.44
N ASN A 132 -0.78 -13.83 4.89
CA ASN A 132 0.43 -14.56 4.47
C ASN A 132 1.70 -13.70 4.61
N TYR A 133 1.74 -12.89 5.69
CA TYR A 133 2.85 -11.98 5.97
C TYR A 133 3.44 -12.27 7.34
N ARG A 134 4.74 -12.56 7.37
CA ARG A 134 5.53 -12.69 8.59
C ARG A 134 6.56 -11.59 8.61
N ALA A 135 6.41 -10.68 9.57
CA ALA A 135 7.41 -9.65 9.82
C ALA A 135 8.72 -10.27 10.29
N GLY A 136 9.83 -9.66 9.93
CA GLY A 136 11.13 -10.03 10.48
C GLY A 136 11.18 -9.79 12.00
N PRO A 137 12.21 -10.35 12.71
CA PRO A 137 12.31 -10.23 14.17
C PRO A 137 12.28 -8.79 14.70
N GLN A 138 12.73 -7.82 13.90
CA GLN A 138 12.77 -6.40 14.25
C GLN A 138 11.46 -5.65 13.95
N ASP A 139 10.58 -6.22 13.17
CA ASP A 139 9.34 -5.60 12.68
C ASP A 139 8.09 -6.28 13.28
N GLN A 140 8.25 -6.97 14.41
CA GLN A 140 7.15 -7.66 15.12
C GLN A 140 6.33 -6.67 15.95
N HIS A 141 5.62 -5.79 15.28
CA HIS A 141 4.69 -4.83 15.88
C HIS A 141 3.38 -4.79 15.08
N PRO A 142 2.32 -4.18 15.61
CA PRO A 142 1.06 -4.02 14.89
C PRO A 142 1.24 -3.39 13.51
N GLN A 143 0.56 -3.95 12.51
CA GLN A 143 0.62 -3.54 11.11
C GLN A 143 -0.74 -3.07 10.62
N LEU A 144 -0.78 -2.25 9.60
CA LEU A 144 -2.00 -1.83 8.93
C LEU A 144 -2.29 -2.77 7.76
N GLY A 145 -3.38 -3.55 7.87
CA GLY A 145 -3.72 -4.61 6.94
C GLY A 145 -4.96 -4.34 6.10
N CYS A 146 -4.91 -4.68 4.81
CA CYS A 146 -6.02 -4.64 3.87
C CYS A 146 -6.35 -6.06 3.37
N ARG A 147 -7.54 -6.58 3.71
CA ARG A 147 -7.94 -7.97 3.41
C ARG A 147 -8.30 -8.23 1.95
N CYS A 148 -8.57 -7.19 1.14
CA CYS A 148 -9.02 -7.40 -0.25
C CYS A 148 -7.95 -8.11 -1.10
N HIS A 149 -6.70 -7.69 -0.99
CA HIS A 149 -5.58 -8.26 -1.74
C HIS A 149 -4.33 -8.40 -0.86
N TYR A 150 -4.55 -8.59 0.43
CA TYR A 150 -3.53 -8.93 1.44
C TYR A 150 -2.37 -7.93 1.51
N SER A 151 -2.66 -6.64 1.30
CA SER A 151 -1.65 -5.60 1.45
C SER A 151 -1.42 -5.29 2.93
N VAL A 152 -0.14 -5.22 3.32
CA VAL A 152 0.30 -4.87 4.66
C VAL A 152 1.16 -3.63 4.58
N PHE A 153 0.91 -2.67 5.49
CA PHE A 153 1.63 -1.41 5.57
C PHE A 153 2.21 -1.23 6.98
N ASP A 154 3.41 -0.71 7.04
CA ASP A 154 4.12 -0.52 8.30
C ASP A 154 3.93 0.90 8.83
N PRO A 155 3.22 1.08 9.96
CA PRO A 155 3.01 2.40 10.55
C PRO A 155 4.30 3.04 11.07
N VAL A 156 5.30 2.28 11.53
CA VAL A 156 6.56 2.87 12.02
C VAL A 156 7.52 3.24 10.89
N ARG A 157 7.25 2.77 9.68
CA ARG A 157 7.93 3.19 8.45
C ARG A 157 7.12 4.23 7.66
N GLY A 158 6.23 4.99 8.32
CA GLY A 158 5.44 6.03 7.69
C GLY A 158 4.35 5.52 6.75
N GLY A 159 3.80 4.34 7.00
CA GLY A 159 2.76 3.73 6.17
C GLY A 159 3.30 3.03 4.92
N GLU A 160 4.58 2.66 4.88
CA GLU A 160 5.21 1.96 3.76
C GLU A 160 4.50 0.64 3.45
N ALA A 161 4.32 0.35 2.15
CA ALA A 161 3.72 -0.92 1.71
C ALA A 161 4.75 -2.05 1.80
N MET A 162 4.60 -2.93 2.79
CA MET A 162 5.54 -4.03 3.04
C MET A 162 5.22 -5.28 2.22
N PHE A 163 3.93 -5.60 2.07
CA PHE A 163 3.48 -6.84 1.43
C PHE A 163 2.20 -6.64 0.64
N GLY A 164 1.87 -7.62 -0.23
CA GLY A 164 0.65 -7.64 -1.04
C GLY A 164 0.71 -6.71 -2.25
N LYS A 165 -0.46 -6.45 -2.83
CA LYS A 165 -0.57 -5.78 -4.14
C LYS A 165 -0.38 -4.26 -4.12
N ALA A 166 -0.51 -3.61 -2.97
CA ALA A 166 -0.22 -2.17 -2.86
C ALA A 166 1.27 -1.91 -3.08
N THR A 167 1.59 -0.94 -3.92
CA THR A 167 2.96 -0.53 -4.24
C THR A 167 3.30 0.87 -3.72
N LEU A 168 2.32 1.61 -3.22
CA LEU A 168 2.46 2.96 -2.69
C LEU A 168 2.16 2.97 -1.20
N PRO A 169 2.84 3.82 -0.40
CA PRO A 169 2.54 3.98 1.02
C PRO A 169 1.13 4.54 1.24
N LEU A 170 0.61 4.37 2.45
CA LEU A 170 -0.64 5.02 2.86
C LEU A 170 -0.44 6.55 2.97
N PRO A 171 -1.40 7.36 2.51
CA PRO A 171 -1.38 8.80 2.74
C PRO A 171 -1.37 9.12 4.23
N ARG A 172 -0.44 10.00 4.64
CA ARG A 172 -0.26 10.45 6.01
C ARG A 172 -1.14 11.67 6.29
N VAL A 173 -1.51 11.84 7.56
CA VAL A 173 -2.24 13.01 8.05
C VAL A 173 -1.28 13.85 8.89
N ARG A 174 -1.19 15.17 8.61
CA ARG A 174 -0.40 16.10 9.40
C ARG A 174 -1.08 16.35 10.73
N LEU A 175 -0.35 16.13 11.81
CA LEU A 175 -0.79 16.30 13.17
C LEU A 175 -0.20 17.56 13.80
N GLU A 176 -0.91 18.14 14.76
CA GLU A 176 -0.49 19.27 15.57
C GLU A 176 -1.04 19.10 16.98
N VAL A 177 -0.25 19.44 18.00
CA VAL A 177 -0.72 19.49 19.40
C VAL A 177 -1.00 20.92 19.77
N ARG A 178 -2.18 21.17 20.37
CA ARG A 178 -2.59 22.45 20.95
C ARG A 178 -3.04 22.21 22.39
N GLY A 179 -2.22 22.61 23.33
CA GLY A 179 -2.44 22.25 24.76
C GLY A 179 -2.34 20.74 24.96
N ASN A 180 -3.43 20.11 25.40
CA ASN A 180 -3.52 18.66 25.57
C ASN A 180 -4.25 17.94 24.40
N ASP A 181 -4.63 18.66 23.37
CA ASP A 181 -5.44 18.13 22.29
C ASP A 181 -4.62 17.92 21.01
N VAL A 182 -4.89 16.83 20.32
CA VAL A 182 -4.29 16.47 19.00
C VAL A 182 -5.25 16.88 17.89
N TYR A 183 -4.74 17.58 16.90
CA TYR A 183 -5.47 18.04 15.74
C TYR A 183 -4.89 17.47 14.44
N ALA A 184 -5.76 17.14 13.50
CA ALA A 184 -5.39 16.99 12.09
C ALA A 184 -5.42 18.36 11.42
N THR A 185 -4.39 18.73 10.63
CA THR A 185 -4.26 20.04 9.96
C THR A 185 -3.94 19.95 8.49
N GLY A 186 -3.79 18.75 7.96
CA GLY A 186 -3.51 18.47 6.54
C GLY A 186 -3.46 16.99 6.26
N ILE A 187 -3.53 16.62 4.99
CA ILE A 187 -3.45 15.22 4.55
C ILE A 187 -2.74 15.16 3.21
N GLU A 188 -1.97 14.13 2.99
CA GLU A 188 -1.36 13.86 1.69
C GLU A 188 -2.43 13.54 0.63
N PRO A 189 -2.18 13.90 -0.64
CA PRO A 189 -3.09 13.55 -1.72
C PRO A 189 -3.27 12.03 -1.77
N ALA A 190 -4.48 11.59 -2.13
CA ALA A 190 -4.68 10.18 -2.46
C ALA A 190 -3.79 9.85 -3.66
N PRO A 191 -3.02 8.77 -3.63
CA PRO A 191 -2.28 8.34 -4.81
C PRO A 191 -3.27 8.02 -5.93
N THR A 192 -2.91 8.35 -7.16
CA THR A 192 -3.64 7.87 -8.33
C THR A 192 -3.60 6.34 -8.28
N LEU A 193 -4.77 5.72 -8.17
CA LEU A 193 -4.87 4.25 -8.13
C LEU A 193 -4.16 3.69 -9.36
N SER A 194 -3.12 2.90 -9.14
CA SER A 194 -2.41 2.23 -10.22
C SER A 194 -3.26 1.03 -10.66
N THR A 195 -3.96 1.19 -11.76
CA THR A 195 -4.56 0.06 -12.49
C THR A 195 -3.49 -0.86 -13.06
#